data_195fc74211c600f4c02ec625beceecd9
#
_entry.id   195fc74211c600f4c02ec625beceecd9
#
_cell.length_a   1.000
_cell.length_b   1.000
_cell.length_c   1.000
_cell.angle_alpha   90.00
_cell.angle_beta   90.00
_cell.angle_gamma   90.00
#
_symmetry.space_group_name_H-M   'P 1'
#
loop_
_entity.id
_entity.type
_entity.pdbx_description
1 polymer ?
#
loop_
_entity_poly.entity_id
_entity_poly.type
_entity_poly.pdbx_seq_one_letter_code
_entity_poly.pdbx_strand_id
1 'polypeptide(L)'
;MKKDIDEIIIDICNQDPSFTIKNKYIRDIEYKCFDNDISNLSKLFSLASNYKGKEMLIFEDERYTYEDSHELASAFANALINEFKIKKGDRVAIASRNYPEWINSFIAITSIGAIAVPLNSWWTGEELKYGIENCGAKLIIVDNKRYDLISPFSKKLNLKLISIRSNKNQKNNWNNLIDIYKGLKMPNVDIKDDDDAAIFYTSGSTGYPKGVCSSHRAIISTLLQWSVIAGARAIRDEIIPDENIQPSCMITVPLFHVTGSHSQFMLSFLSGRKMVMLYKWDPSNALKIIESEKIISLSG
;
A
#
# COMPACT_ATOMS: atom_id res chain seq x y z
N MET A 1 -3.72 39.79 5.10
CA MET A 1 -4.01 38.99 3.87
C MET A 1 -3.43 37.61 4.11
N LYS A 2 -4.20 36.54 3.84
CA LYS A 2 -3.65 35.19 3.87
C LYS A 2 -2.59 35.07 2.77
N LYS A 3 -1.44 34.45 3.08
CA LYS A 3 -0.41 34.15 2.07
C LYS A 3 -1.01 33.34 0.92
N ASP A 4 -0.51 33.54 -0.28
CA ASP A 4 -0.84 32.71 -1.43
C ASP A 4 -0.37 31.26 -1.17
N ILE A 5 -1.16 30.29 -1.60
CA ILE A 5 -0.83 28.87 -1.40
C ILE A 5 0.46 28.48 -2.16
N ASP A 6 0.70 29.08 -3.32
CA ASP A 6 1.90 28.83 -4.11
C ASP A 6 3.17 29.36 -3.41
N GLU A 7 3.09 30.54 -2.76
CA GLU A 7 4.18 31.06 -1.93
C GLU A 7 4.48 30.15 -0.75
N ILE A 8 3.45 29.63 -0.08
CA ILE A 8 3.60 28.69 1.05
C ILE A 8 4.25 27.38 0.58
N ILE A 9 3.85 26.84 -0.57
CA ILE A 9 4.45 25.64 -1.15
C ILE A 9 5.94 25.85 -1.43
N ILE A 10 6.31 27.00 -2.01
CA ILE A 10 7.70 27.35 -2.28
C ILE A 10 8.49 27.45 -0.97
N ASP A 11 7.92 28.12 0.05
CA ASP A 11 8.54 28.22 1.37
C ASP A 11 8.80 26.83 1.99
N ILE A 12 7.82 25.93 1.95
CA ILE A 12 7.96 24.54 2.46
C ILE A 12 9.11 23.84 1.72
N CYS A 13 9.13 23.89 0.40
CA CYS A 13 10.15 23.20 -0.40
C CYS A 13 11.57 23.76 -0.21
N ASN A 14 11.69 25.03 0.19
CA ASN A 14 12.97 25.69 0.44
C ASN A 14 13.48 25.52 1.88
N GLN A 15 12.58 25.39 2.84
CA GLN A 15 12.93 25.40 4.27
C GLN A 15 12.96 24.01 4.90
N ASP A 16 12.16 23.05 4.41
CA ASP A 16 12.14 21.69 4.92
C ASP A 16 12.99 20.75 4.04
N PRO A 17 14.10 20.21 4.57
CA PRO A 17 14.97 19.29 3.83
C PRO A 17 14.24 18.08 3.24
N SER A 18 13.13 17.65 3.87
CA SER A 18 12.32 16.51 3.40
C SER A 18 11.65 16.76 2.05
N PHE A 19 11.48 18.04 1.68
CA PHE A 19 10.80 18.46 0.46
C PHE A 19 11.71 19.22 -0.52
N THR A 20 13.02 19.17 -0.31
CA THR A 20 14.00 19.78 -1.23
C THR A 20 13.85 19.21 -2.64
N ILE A 21 13.85 20.07 -3.66
CA ILE A 21 13.73 19.70 -5.06
C ILE A 21 15.07 19.85 -5.77
N LYS A 22 15.50 18.81 -6.50
CA LYS A 22 16.69 18.83 -7.37
C LYS A 22 16.38 18.32 -8.76
N ASN A 23 17.14 18.75 -9.74
CA ASN A 23 17.11 18.18 -11.07
C ASN A 23 17.82 16.81 -11.06
N LYS A 24 17.17 15.77 -11.61
CA LYS A 24 17.72 14.42 -11.78
C LYS A 24 17.45 13.95 -13.20
N TYR A 25 18.42 13.25 -13.79
CA TYR A 25 18.24 12.59 -15.08
C TYR A 25 17.70 11.19 -14.86
N ILE A 26 16.55 10.88 -15.46
CA ILE A 26 15.90 9.57 -15.41
C ILE A 26 15.63 9.16 -16.85
N ARG A 27 16.25 8.06 -17.30
CA ARG A 27 16.15 7.59 -18.69
C ARG A 27 16.43 8.71 -19.71
N ASP A 28 17.51 9.43 -19.48
CA ASP A 28 18.01 10.55 -20.32
C ASP A 28 17.10 11.78 -20.39
N ILE A 29 16.09 11.87 -19.53
CA ILE A 29 15.21 13.02 -19.41
C ILE A 29 15.44 13.68 -18.05
N GLU A 30 15.57 15.03 -18.06
CA GLU A 30 15.70 15.79 -16.83
C GLU A 30 14.33 16.02 -16.17
N TYR A 31 14.24 15.68 -14.87
CA TYR A 31 13.07 15.88 -14.04
C TYR A 31 13.41 16.65 -12.76
N LYS A 32 12.47 17.48 -12.30
CA LYS A 32 12.47 18.01 -10.94
C LYS A 32 11.96 16.93 -10.00
N CYS A 33 12.81 16.47 -9.08
CA CYS A 33 12.50 15.39 -8.15
C CYS A 33 12.74 15.85 -6.71
N PHE A 34 11.95 15.35 -5.78
CA PHE A 34 12.29 15.45 -4.38
C PHE A 34 13.60 14.72 -4.10
N ASP A 35 14.46 15.35 -3.30
CA ASP A 35 15.76 14.82 -2.90
C ASP A 35 15.74 14.61 -1.38
N ASN A 36 15.27 13.46 -0.95
CA ASN A 36 15.17 13.07 0.44
C ASN A 36 15.57 11.60 0.65
N ASP A 37 15.64 11.17 1.91
CA ASP A 37 16.07 9.83 2.29
C ASP A 37 15.04 8.73 1.99
N ILE A 38 13.77 9.09 1.77
CA ILE A 38 12.69 8.14 1.45
C ILE A 38 12.69 7.88 -0.04
N SER A 39 13.68 7.14 -0.53
CA SER A 39 13.87 6.91 -1.97
C SER A 39 13.03 5.76 -2.53
N ASN A 40 12.53 4.86 -1.69
CA ASN A 40 11.72 3.71 -2.11
C ASN A 40 10.71 3.30 -1.04
N LEU A 41 9.79 2.40 -1.39
CA LEU A 41 8.71 1.97 -0.49
C LEU A 41 9.22 1.21 0.74
N SER A 42 10.32 0.47 0.65
CA SER A 42 10.89 -0.19 1.83
C SER A 42 11.32 0.83 2.88
N LYS A 43 11.94 1.94 2.45
CA LYS A 43 12.28 3.06 3.35
C LYS A 43 11.04 3.77 3.90
N LEU A 44 10.00 3.97 3.07
CA LEU A 44 8.73 4.52 3.55
C LEU A 44 8.16 3.66 4.68
N PHE A 45 8.08 2.35 4.47
CA PHE A 45 7.50 1.44 5.46
C PHE A 45 8.37 1.27 6.70
N SER A 46 9.68 1.50 6.61
CA SER A 46 10.56 1.52 7.77
C SER A 46 10.26 2.67 8.75
N LEU A 47 9.54 3.72 8.31
CA LEU A 47 9.04 4.78 9.20
C LEU A 47 8.08 4.26 10.28
N ALA A 48 7.56 3.03 10.15
CA ALA A 48 6.80 2.36 11.21
C ALA A 48 7.52 2.42 12.57
N SER A 49 8.85 2.36 12.58
CA SER A 49 9.66 2.48 13.81
C SER A 49 9.52 3.82 14.53
N ASN A 50 9.11 4.88 13.83
CA ASN A 50 8.87 6.21 14.40
C ASN A 50 7.54 6.30 15.15
N TYR A 51 6.65 5.33 14.96
CA TYR A 51 5.29 5.34 15.47
C TYR A 51 5.03 4.24 16.51
N LYS A 52 6.05 3.94 17.30
CA LYS A 52 6.02 2.88 18.31
C LYS A 52 4.82 3.01 19.24
N GLY A 53 4.06 1.91 19.40
CA GLY A 53 2.86 1.84 20.22
C GLY A 53 1.63 2.51 19.62
N LYS A 54 1.73 3.17 18.45
CA LYS A 54 0.56 3.75 17.76
C LYS A 54 -0.19 2.70 16.97
N GLU A 55 -1.52 2.78 16.99
CA GLU A 55 -2.38 1.95 16.16
C GLU A 55 -2.17 2.30 14.68
N MET A 56 -2.04 1.27 13.84
CA MET A 56 -1.93 1.43 12.40
C MET A 56 -3.20 1.00 11.68
N LEU A 57 -3.70 -0.22 11.97
CA LEU A 57 -4.83 -0.82 11.31
C LEU A 57 -5.90 -1.26 12.31
N ILE A 58 -7.13 -0.90 12.01
CA ILE A 58 -8.30 -1.43 12.71
C ILE A 58 -9.23 -2.05 11.66
N PHE A 59 -9.61 -3.29 11.89
CA PHE A 59 -10.56 -4.01 11.05
C PHE A 59 -11.48 -4.86 11.92
N GLU A 60 -12.75 -4.47 12.02
CA GLU A 60 -13.70 -5.06 12.96
C GLU A 60 -13.15 -5.03 14.39
N ASP A 61 -12.96 -6.17 15.07
CA ASP A 61 -12.40 -6.28 16.42
C ASP A 61 -10.86 -6.42 16.42
N GLU A 62 -10.23 -6.45 15.25
CA GLU A 62 -8.79 -6.61 15.12
C GLU A 62 -8.09 -5.25 15.15
N ARG A 63 -7.04 -5.16 15.97
CA ARG A 63 -6.20 -3.96 16.11
C ARG A 63 -4.74 -4.33 15.94
N TYR A 64 -4.04 -3.57 15.10
CA TYR A 64 -2.61 -3.75 14.82
C TYR A 64 -1.90 -2.42 15.01
N THR A 65 -0.81 -2.45 15.76
CA THR A 65 0.13 -1.33 15.82
C THR A 65 0.98 -1.27 14.55
N TYR A 66 1.77 -0.20 14.40
CA TYR A 66 2.77 -0.10 13.35
C TYR A 66 3.82 -1.22 13.46
N GLU A 67 4.19 -1.60 14.69
CA GLU A 67 5.10 -2.72 14.95
C GLU A 67 4.48 -4.05 14.53
N ASP A 68 3.24 -4.33 14.94
CA ASP A 68 2.56 -5.58 14.58
C ASP A 68 2.50 -5.76 13.07
N SER A 69 2.10 -4.72 12.35
CA SER A 69 2.05 -4.73 10.88
C SER A 69 3.42 -4.90 10.25
N HIS A 70 4.45 -4.27 10.81
CA HIS A 70 5.82 -4.45 10.33
C HIS A 70 6.33 -5.88 10.57
N GLU A 71 6.03 -6.49 11.72
CA GLU A 71 6.38 -7.89 12.01
C GLU A 71 5.68 -8.86 11.07
N LEU A 72 4.38 -8.69 10.85
CA LEU A 72 3.60 -9.50 9.92
C LEU A 72 4.13 -9.39 8.49
N ALA A 73 4.41 -8.17 8.04
CA ALA A 73 4.98 -7.93 6.71
C ALA A 73 6.38 -8.54 6.59
N SER A 74 7.21 -8.46 7.65
CA SER A 74 8.55 -9.05 7.68
C SER A 74 8.51 -10.58 7.60
N ALA A 75 7.63 -11.21 8.37
CA ALA A 75 7.42 -12.66 8.32
C ALA A 75 6.98 -13.09 6.91
N PHE A 76 6.02 -12.37 6.33
CA PHE A 76 5.53 -12.69 5.00
C PHE A 76 6.56 -12.46 3.90
N ALA A 77 7.38 -11.41 3.99
CA ALA A 77 8.50 -11.17 3.09
C ALA A 77 9.51 -12.33 3.07
N ASN A 78 9.84 -12.86 4.27
CA ASN A 78 10.67 -14.06 4.40
C ASN A 78 10.01 -15.30 3.76
N ALA A 79 8.71 -15.49 3.94
CA ALA A 79 7.98 -16.58 3.30
C ALA A 79 8.01 -16.46 1.76
N LEU A 80 7.82 -15.26 1.21
CA LEU A 80 7.91 -15.02 -0.23
C LEU A 80 9.27 -15.43 -0.81
N ILE A 81 10.36 -15.08 -0.15
CA ILE A 81 11.72 -15.43 -0.59
C ILE A 81 11.99 -16.92 -0.39
N ASN A 82 11.74 -17.45 0.81
CA ASN A 82 12.21 -18.78 1.18
C ASN A 82 11.33 -19.91 0.65
N GLU A 83 10.00 -19.78 0.68
CA GLU A 83 9.07 -20.81 0.20
C GLU A 83 8.77 -20.67 -1.30
N PHE A 84 8.52 -19.43 -1.74
CA PHE A 84 8.04 -19.20 -3.10
C PHE A 84 9.13 -18.77 -4.08
N LYS A 85 10.36 -18.51 -3.58
CA LYS A 85 11.53 -18.11 -4.36
C LYS A 85 11.28 -16.83 -5.17
N ILE A 86 10.48 -15.93 -4.59
CA ILE A 86 10.23 -14.61 -5.18
C ILE A 86 11.50 -13.78 -5.11
N LYS A 87 11.82 -13.12 -6.20
CA LYS A 87 13.00 -12.28 -6.38
C LYS A 87 12.59 -10.85 -6.75
N LYS A 88 13.52 -9.93 -6.61
CA LYS A 88 13.39 -8.56 -7.13
C LYS A 88 12.92 -8.58 -8.60
N GLY A 89 11.90 -7.77 -8.91
CA GLY A 89 11.28 -7.68 -10.23
C GLY A 89 10.23 -8.76 -10.55
N ASP A 90 10.04 -9.76 -9.68
CA ASP A 90 8.95 -10.73 -9.84
C ASP A 90 7.60 -10.07 -9.50
N ARG A 91 6.55 -10.38 -10.29
CA ARG A 91 5.21 -9.87 -10.03
C ARG A 91 4.47 -10.81 -9.08
N VAL A 92 3.93 -10.21 -8.01
CA VAL A 92 3.09 -10.90 -7.03
C VAL A 92 1.74 -10.18 -6.99
N ALA A 93 0.68 -10.88 -7.38
CA ALA A 93 -0.65 -10.31 -7.44
C ALA A 93 -1.36 -10.38 -6.07
N ILE A 94 -2.26 -9.42 -5.83
CA ILE A 94 -3.17 -9.41 -4.67
C ILE A 94 -4.58 -9.24 -5.22
N ALA A 95 -5.44 -10.24 -5.02
CA ALA A 95 -6.84 -10.20 -5.37
C ALA A 95 -7.70 -10.53 -4.15
N SER A 96 -8.02 -9.53 -3.37
CA SER A 96 -8.86 -9.64 -2.18
C SER A 96 -9.62 -8.35 -1.91
N ARG A 97 -10.62 -8.42 -1.02
CA ARG A 97 -11.23 -7.22 -0.43
C ARG A 97 -10.22 -6.51 0.46
N ASN A 98 -10.63 -5.35 0.99
CA ASN A 98 -9.82 -4.61 1.96
C ASN A 98 -9.72 -5.42 3.27
N TYR A 99 -8.54 -5.98 3.51
CA TYR A 99 -8.17 -6.72 4.72
C TYR A 99 -6.79 -6.27 5.21
N PRO A 100 -6.47 -6.40 6.49
CA PRO A 100 -5.12 -6.15 7.00
C PRO A 100 -4.04 -6.92 6.24
N GLU A 101 -4.34 -8.17 5.83
CA GLU A 101 -3.42 -9.00 5.06
C GLU A 101 -3.11 -8.41 3.68
N TRP A 102 -4.03 -7.65 3.07
CA TRP A 102 -3.77 -6.95 1.82
C TRP A 102 -2.63 -5.93 2.00
N ILE A 103 -2.72 -5.10 3.03
CA ILE A 103 -1.74 -4.07 3.36
C ILE A 103 -0.39 -4.70 3.70
N ASN A 104 -0.37 -5.68 4.61
CA ASN A 104 0.85 -6.37 5.01
C ASN A 104 1.50 -7.12 3.84
N SER A 105 0.70 -7.67 2.90
CA SER A 105 1.23 -8.27 1.66
C SER A 105 1.88 -7.23 0.76
N PHE A 106 1.25 -6.08 0.56
CA PHE A 106 1.79 -5.02 -0.27
C PHE A 106 3.13 -4.50 0.28
N ILE A 107 3.21 -4.30 1.61
CA ILE A 107 4.45 -3.93 2.30
C ILE A 107 5.53 -5.00 2.06
N ALA A 108 5.21 -6.27 2.29
CA ALA A 108 6.17 -7.37 2.14
C ALA A 108 6.70 -7.48 0.71
N ILE A 109 5.81 -7.46 -0.29
CA ILE A 109 6.16 -7.59 -1.71
C ILE A 109 7.11 -6.48 -2.14
N THR A 110 6.74 -5.24 -1.87
CA THR A 110 7.51 -4.08 -2.34
C THR A 110 8.81 -3.88 -1.53
N SER A 111 8.85 -4.32 -0.27
CA SER A 111 10.05 -4.25 0.57
C SER A 111 11.14 -5.25 0.18
N ILE A 112 10.82 -6.28 -0.60
CA ILE A 112 11.81 -7.20 -1.19
C ILE A 112 12.11 -6.88 -2.66
N GLY A 113 11.65 -5.74 -3.16
CA GLY A 113 11.84 -5.32 -4.56
C GLY A 113 11.03 -6.12 -5.57
N ALA A 114 10.07 -6.94 -5.14
CA ALA A 114 9.08 -7.54 -6.01
C ALA A 114 8.00 -6.51 -6.37
N ILE A 115 7.33 -6.71 -7.50
CA ILE A 115 6.32 -5.80 -8.02
C ILE A 115 4.95 -6.23 -7.53
N ALA A 116 4.29 -5.40 -6.73
CA ALA A 116 2.92 -5.65 -6.29
C ALA A 116 1.92 -5.40 -7.42
N VAL A 117 1.00 -6.35 -7.63
CA VAL A 117 -0.03 -6.22 -8.66
C VAL A 117 -1.42 -6.32 -8.02
N PRO A 118 -1.97 -5.21 -7.51
CA PRO A 118 -3.33 -5.15 -7.02
C PRO A 118 -4.34 -5.37 -8.15
N LEU A 119 -5.01 -6.53 -8.14
CA LEU A 119 -6.08 -6.84 -9.08
C LEU A 119 -7.44 -6.43 -8.50
N ASN A 120 -8.32 -5.98 -9.36
CA ASN A 120 -9.69 -5.60 -8.96
C ASN A 120 -10.43 -6.80 -8.37
N SER A 121 -10.76 -6.72 -7.09
CA SER A 121 -11.45 -7.80 -6.36
C SER A 121 -12.90 -8.03 -6.80
N TRP A 122 -13.44 -7.21 -7.68
CA TRP A 122 -14.77 -7.37 -8.25
C TRP A 122 -14.74 -8.05 -9.62
N TRP A 123 -13.57 -8.27 -10.20
CA TRP A 123 -13.43 -8.94 -11.48
C TRP A 123 -13.97 -10.37 -11.44
N THR A 124 -14.48 -10.81 -12.57
CA THR A 124 -14.84 -12.20 -12.83
C THR A 124 -13.60 -13.10 -12.93
N GLY A 125 -13.79 -14.41 -12.94
CA GLY A 125 -12.68 -15.36 -13.10
C GLY A 125 -11.89 -15.15 -14.41
N GLU A 126 -12.54 -14.81 -15.52
CA GLU A 126 -11.89 -14.56 -16.80
C GLU A 126 -11.11 -13.23 -16.79
N GLU A 127 -11.65 -12.17 -16.16
CA GLU A 127 -10.93 -10.92 -16.01
C GLU A 127 -9.71 -11.07 -15.10
N LEU A 128 -9.84 -11.81 -13.98
CA LEU A 128 -8.71 -12.14 -13.11
C LEU A 128 -7.64 -12.93 -13.84
N LYS A 129 -8.05 -13.92 -14.64
CA LYS A 129 -7.14 -14.71 -15.48
C LYS A 129 -6.39 -13.82 -16.47
N TYR A 130 -7.10 -12.93 -17.18
CA TYR A 130 -6.49 -11.95 -18.06
C TYR A 130 -5.44 -11.10 -17.34
N GLY A 131 -5.78 -10.50 -16.17
CA GLY A 131 -4.87 -9.67 -15.40
C GLY A 131 -3.60 -10.42 -14.96
N ILE A 132 -3.76 -11.68 -14.53
CA ILE A 132 -2.66 -12.56 -14.11
C ILE A 132 -1.73 -12.88 -15.29
N GLU A 133 -2.28 -13.28 -16.42
CA GLU A 133 -1.52 -13.58 -17.65
C GLU A 133 -0.81 -12.32 -18.18
N ASN A 134 -1.52 -11.20 -18.24
CA ASN A 134 -1.00 -9.93 -18.74
C ASN A 134 0.17 -9.38 -17.93
N CYS A 135 0.10 -9.42 -16.60
CA CYS A 135 1.24 -9.00 -15.77
C CYS A 135 2.31 -10.08 -15.57
N GLY A 136 2.01 -11.33 -15.90
CA GLY A 136 2.91 -12.46 -15.71
C GLY A 136 3.20 -12.73 -14.21
N ALA A 137 2.18 -12.68 -13.36
CA ALA A 137 2.33 -12.95 -11.95
C ALA A 137 2.74 -14.40 -11.67
N LYS A 138 3.73 -14.59 -10.79
CA LYS A 138 4.19 -15.92 -10.37
C LYS A 138 3.41 -16.48 -9.20
N LEU A 139 2.83 -15.57 -8.41
CA LEU A 139 2.11 -15.86 -7.17
C LEU A 139 0.98 -14.88 -7.02
N ILE A 140 -0.12 -15.33 -6.40
CA ILE A 140 -1.25 -14.49 -6.06
C ILE A 140 -1.75 -14.76 -4.65
N ILE A 141 -2.04 -13.68 -3.92
CA ILE A 141 -2.68 -13.70 -2.59
C ILE A 141 -4.18 -13.45 -2.80
N VAL A 142 -5.01 -14.32 -2.26
CA VAL A 142 -6.46 -14.34 -2.53
C VAL A 142 -7.29 -14.61 -1.29
N ASP A 143 -8.44 -13.95 -1.15
CA ASP A 143 -9.47 -14.37 -0.21
C ASP A 143 -10.28 -15.57 -0.75
N ASN A 144 -11.15 -16.15 0.09
CA ASN A 144 -11.94 -17.33 -0.25
C ASN A 144 -12.66 -17.23 -1.60
N LYS A 145 -13.34 -16.11 -1.84
CA LYS A 145 -14.14 -15.95 -3.07
C LYS A 145 -13.24 -15.93 -4.31
N ARG A 146 -12.09 -15.24 -4.25
CA ARG A 146 -11.14 -15.16 -5.38
C ARG A 146 -10.36 -16.44 -5.54
N TYR A 147 -10.11 -17.16 -4.44
CA TYR A 147 -9.53 -18.50 -4.50
C TYR A 147 -10.38 -19.44 -5.35
N ASP A 148 -11.68 -19.48 -5.13
CA ASP A 148 -12.60 -20.35 -5.88
C ASP A 148 -12.68 -19.96 -7.37
N LEU A 149 -12.53 -18.68 -7.71
CA LEU A 149 -12.50 -18.20 -9.09
C LEU A 149 -11.20 -18.54 -9.82
N ILE A 150 -10.05 -18.57 -9.11
CA ILE A 150 -8.72 -18.66 -9.72
C ILE A 150 -8.17 -20.08 -9.68
N SER A 151 -8.47 -20.87 -8.65
CA SER A 151 -7.93 -22.22 -8.45
C SER A 151 -8.14 -23.16 -9.65
N PRO A 152 -9.26 -23.09 -10.42
CA PRO A 152 -9.47 -23.98 -11.55
C PRO A 152 -8.42 -23.87 -12.67
N PHE A 153 -7.84 -22.68 -12.86
CA PHE A 153 -6.86 -22.45 -13.92
C PHE A 153 -5.42 -22.22 -13.41
N SER A 154 -5.22 -22.18 -12.10
CA SER A 154 -3.92 -21.88 -11.49
C SER A 154 -2.80 -22.82 -11.93
N LYS A 155 -3.09 -24.13 -12.02
CA LYS A 155 -2.12 -25.13 -12.47
C LYS A 155 -1.68 -24.88 -13.92
N LYS A 156 -2.62 -24.54 -14.82
CA LYS A 156 -2.32 -24.25 -16.23
C LYS A 156 -1.41 -23.04 -16.37
N LEU A 157 -1.54 -22.06 -15.49
CA LEU A 157 -0.73 -20.84 -15.46
C LEU A 157 0.57 -20.98 -14.65
N ASN A 158 0.84 -22.17 -14.09
CA ASN A 158 1.94 -22.34 -13.12
C ASN A 158 1.92 -21.30 -11.99
N LEU A 159 0.73 -20.87 -11.59
CA LEU A 159 0.48 -19.84 -10.60
C LEU A 159 0.38 -20.46 -9.20
N LYS A 160 1.16 -19.94 -8.26
CA LYS A 160 1.06 -20.31 -6.85
C LYS A 160 0.02 -19.42 -6.17
N LEU A 161 -0.81 -20.04 -5.30
CA LEU A 161 -1.86 -19.33 -4.55
C LEU A 161 -1.53 -19.34 -3.06
N ILE A 162 -1.72 -18.19 -2.42
CA ILE A 162 -1.75 -18.03 -0.96
C ILE A 162 -3.15 -17.57 -0.58
N SER A 163 -3.80 -18.30 0.32
CA SER A 163 -5.13 -17.93 0.80
C SER A 163 -5.05 -17.08 2.07
N ILE A 164 -5.88 -16.05 2.13
CA ILE A 164 -6.14 -15.25 3.34
C ILE A 164 -7.60 -15.46 3.76
N ARG A 165 -7.90 -15.32 5.05
CA ARG A 165 -9.28 -15.43 5.59
C ARG A 165 -10.01 -16.71 5.16
N SER A 166 -9.27 -17.80 4.98
CA SER A 166 -9.81 -19.04 4.46
C SER A 166 -10.23 -19.99 5.58
N ASN A 167 -11.45 -20.51 5.48
CA ASN A 167 -11.96 -21.60 6.33
C ASN A 167 -11.54 -22.97 5.78
N LYS A 168 -10.88 -23.04 4.63
CA LYS A 168 -10.43 -24.29 4.00
C LYS A 168 -9.00 -24.57 4.44
N ASN A 169 -8.72 -25.81 4.82
CA ASN A 169 -7.36 -26.26 5.15
C ASN A 169 -6.49 -26.29 3.88
N GLN A 170 -5.94 -25.15 3.50
CA GLN A 170 -5.11 -24.99 2.31
C GLN A 170 -3.64 -25.02 2.70
N LYS A 171 -2.83 -25.73 1.89
CA LYS A 171 -1.40 -25.90 2.12
C LYS A 171 -0.66 -24.56 2.30
N ASN A 172 -1.01 -23.58 1.48
CA ASN A 172 -0.42 -22.23 1.51
C ASN A 172 -1.45 -21.26 2.11
N ASN A 173 -1.61 -21.29 3.42
CA ASN A 173 -2.44 -20.35 4.16
C ASN A 173 -1.54 -19.25 4.76
N TRP A 174 -2.00 -18.00 4.72
CA TRP A 174 -1.30 -16.84 5.26
C TRP A 174 -0.84 -17.04 6.71
N ASN A 175 -1.75 -17.44 7.59
CA ASN A 175 -1.44 -17.57 9.01
C ASN A 175 -0.33 -18.59 9.26
N ASN A 176 -0.37 -19.75 8.58
CA ASN A 176 0.67 -20.76 8.69
C ASN A 176 2.05 -20.21 8.23
N LEU A 177 2.08 -19.41 7.18
CA LEU A 177 3.32 -18.80 6.70
C LEU A 177 3.85 -17.78 7.71
N ILE A 178 2.96 -16.96 8.28
CA ILE A 178 3.35 -16.02 9.33
C ILE A 178 3.94 -16.76 10.53
N ASP A 179 3.29 -17.82 11.01
CA ASP A 179 3.75 -18.59 12.17
C ASP A 179 5.16 -19.20 11.96
N ILE A 180 5.43 -19.69 10.75
CA ILE A 180 6.75 -20.26 10.40
C ILE A 180 7.86 -19.21 10.41
N TYR A 181 7.58 -17.99 9.96
CA TYR A 181 8.57 -16.93 9.78
C TYR A 181 8.49 -15.81 10.82
N LYS A 182 7.67 -15.98 11.86
CA LYS A 182 7.49 -15.01 12.94
C LYS A 182 8.82 -14.63 13.59
N GLY A 183 9.00 -13.36 13.89
CA GLY A 183 10.19 -12.82 14.55
C GLY A 183 11.40 -12.61 13.65
N LEU A 184 11.34 -13.01 12.38
CA LEU A 184 12.40 -12.68 11.44
C LEU A 184 12.30 -11.20 11.00
N LYS A 185 13.45 -10.56 10.86
CA LYS A 185 13.54 -9.18 10.37
C LYS A 185 13.19 -9.10 8.89
N MET A 186 12.74 -7.92 8.46
CA MET A 186 12.55 -7.61 7.05
C MET A 186 13.83 -7.90 6.26
N PRO A 187 13.78 -8.70 5.18
CA PRO A 187 14.94 -8.97 4.35
C PRO A 187 15.53 -7.68 3.77
N ASN A 188 16.86 -7.57 3.81
CA ASN A 188 17.53 -6.44 3.20
C ASN A 188 17.82 -6.71 1.73
N VAL A 189 17.16 -5.96 0.85
CA VAL A 189 17.31 -6.06 -0.61
C VAL A 189 17.71 -4.69 -1.16
N ASP A 190 18.66 -4.66 -2.09
CA ASP A 190 19.06 -3.42 -2.77
C ASP A 190 17.99 -2.98 -3.79
N ILE A 191 17.13 -2.05 -3.37
CA ILE A 191 16.04 -1.49 -4.18
C ILE A 191 16.44 -0.09 -4.61
N LYS A 192 16.48 0.13 -5.93
CA LYS A 192 16.72 1.45 -6.51
C LYS A 192 15.42 2.25 -6.63
N ASP A 193 15.55 3.56 -6.63
CA ASP A 193 14.42 4.48 -6.72
C ASP A 193 13.57 4.25 -7.98
N ASP A 194 14.22 3.92 -9.09
CA ASP A 194 13.58 3.73 -10.40
C ASP A 194 13.24 2.27 -10.72
N ASP A 195 13.41 1.37 -9.76
CA ASP A 195 12.88 0.00 -9.89
C ASP A 195 11.35 0.05 -9.90
N ASP A 196 10.73 -0.85 -10.65
CA ASP A 196 9.29 -1.01 -10.68
C ASP A 196 8.77 -1.51 -9.32
N ALA A 197 7.74 -0.84 -8.80
CA ALA A 197 7.18 -1.13 -7.47
C ALA A 197 5.80 -1.75 -7.52
N ALA A 198 4.93 -1.27 -8.41
CA ALA A 198 3.56 -1.74 -8.50
C ALA A 198 2.97 -1.59 -9.91
N ILE A 199 2.00 -2.47 -10.23
CA ILE A 199 1.19 -2.39 -11.45
C ILE A 199 -0.27 -2.26 -11.05
N PHE A 200 -0.88 -1.12 -11.36
CA PHE A 200 -2.30 -0.86 -11.14
C PHE A 200 -3.07 -0.92 -12.45
N TYR A 201 -4.20 -1.62 -12.45
CA TYR A 201 -5.04 -1.73 -13.64
C TYR A 201 -6.07 -0.61 -13.72
N THR A 202 -6.18 0.01 -14.89
CA THR A 202 -7.20 1.01 -15.21
C THR A 202 -8.23 0.42 -16.17
N SER A 203 -9.46 0.94 -16.17
CA SER A 203 -10.46 0.61 -17.18
C SER A 203 -10.01 1.17 -18.54
N GLY A 204 -9.44 0.32 -19.38
CA GLY A 204 -9.00 0.75 -20.70
C GLY A 204 -10.15 1.19 -21.60
N SER A 205 -9.96 2.24 -22.38
CA SER A 205 -10.91 2.70 -23.41
C SER A 205 -11.14 1.67 -24.55
N THR A 206 -10.32 0.62 -24.60
CA THR A 206 -10.31 -0.42 -25.65
C THR A 206 -10.96 -1.74 -25.21
N GLY A 207 -11.68 -1.77 -24.09
CA GLY A 207 -12.42 -2.93 -23.58
C GLY A 207 -11.64 -3.84 -22.62
N TYR A 208 -10.31 -3.83 -22.66
CA TYR A 208 -9.50 -4.58 -21.70
C TYR A 208 -8.76 -3.65 -20.74
N PRO A 209 -8.67 -4.00 -19.44
CA PRO A 209 -7.90 -3.23 -18.47
C PRO A 209 -6.42 -3.15 -18.86
N LYS A 210 -5.81 -1.98 -18.64
CA LYS A 210 -4.38 -1.73 -18.90
C LYS A 210 -3.63 -1.62 -17.59
N GLY A 211 -2.52 -2.36 -17.46
CA GLY A 211 -1.63 -2.28 -16.31
C GLY A 211 -0.70 -1.07 -16.42
N VAL A 212 -0.77 -0.15 -15.46
CA VAL A 212 0.14 0.99 -15.32
C VAL A 212 1.23 0.61 -14.33
N CYS A 213 2.46 0.54 -14.81
CA CYS A 213 3.63 0.26 -13.98
C CYS A 213 4.17 1.55 -13.38
N SER A 214 4.32 1.59 -12.06
CA SER A 214 4.86 2.73 -11.32
C SER A 214 6.15 2.33 -10.60
N SER A 215 7.20 3.16 -10.73
CA SER A 215 8.43 2.98 -9.97
C SER A 215 8.26 3.42 -8.51
N HIS A 216 9.19 2.99 -7.65
CA HIS A 216 9.25 3.47 -6.27
C HIS A 216 9.30 5.00 -6.21
N ARG A 217 10.15 5.64 -7.01
CA ARG A 217 10.25 7.11 -7.11
C ARG A 217 8.93 7.76 -7.46
N ALA A 218 8.22 7.26 -8.47
CA ALA A 218 6.95 7.85 -8.91
C ALA A 218 5.90 7.85 -7.79
N ILE A 219 5.81 6.74 -7.04
CA ILE A 219 4.89 6.62 -5.92
C ILE A 219 5.31 7.59 -4.79
N ILE A 220 6.56 7.54 -4.35
CA ILE A 220 7.06 8.41 -3.28
C ILE A 220 6.88 9.89 -3.63
N SER A 221 7.23 10.30 -4.85
CA SER A 221 7.04 11.69 -5.29
C SER A 221 5.59 12.13 -5.19
N THR A 222 4.63 11.27 -5.53
CA THR A 222 3.20 11.57 -5.39
C THR A 222 2.80 11.76 -3.92
N LEU A 223 3.29 10.90 -3.03
CA LEU A 223 2.99 11.02 -1.59
C LEU A 223 3.57 12.31 -1.00
N LEU A 224 4.80 12.67 -1.38
CA LEU A 224 5.44 13.91 -0.93
C LEU A 224 4.73 15.16 -1.47
N GLN A 225 4.32 15.16 -2.73
CA GLN A 225 3.51 16.26 -3.30
C GLN A 225 2.21 16.45 -2.52
N TRP A 226 1.50 15.39 -2.19
CA TRP A 226 0.27 15.49 -1.40
C TRP A 226 0.55 15.98 0.03
N SER A 227 1.67 15.58 0.63
CA SER A 227 2.08 16.07 1.95
C SER A 227 2.38 17.57 1.94
N VAL A 228 3.10 18.08 0.93
CA VAL A 228 3.36 19.51 0.75
C VAL A 228 2.05 20.28 0.60
N ILE A 229 1.14 19.82 -0.26
CA ILE A 229 -0.17 20.46 -0.48
C ILE A 229 -1.01 20.48 0.81
N ALA A 230 -1.02 19.35 1.55
CA ALA A 230 -1.75 19.26 2.82
C ALA A 230 -1.15 20.23 3.86
N GLY A 231 0.17 20.28 3.98
CA GLY A 231 0.89 21.21 4.84
C GLY A 231 0.62 22.67 4.48
N ALA A 232 0.68 23.00 3.19
CA ALA A 232 0.41 24.36 2.71
C ALA A 232 -1.04 24.81 3.02
N ARG A 233 -2.02 23.90 2.86
CA ARG A 233 -3.41 24.18 3.24
C ARG A 233 -3.55 24.37 4.75
N ALA A 234 -2.91 23.55 5.56
CA ALA A 234 -2.96 23.67 7.01
C ALA A 234 -2.39 25.02 7.46
N ILE A 235 -1.25 25.45 6.90
CA ILE A 235 -0.64 26.76 7.20
C ILE A 235 -1.58 27.90 6.76
N ARG A 236 -2.10 27.87 5.52
CA ARG A 236 -2.99 28.91 5.00
C ARG A 236 -4.26 29.07 5.82
N ASP A 237 -4.82 27.95 6.26
CA ASP A 237 -6.10 27.91 6.96
C ASP A 237 -5.93 27.95 8.49
N GLU A 238 -4.69 28.14 8.98
CA GLU A 238 -4.33 28.22 10.39
C GLU A 238 -4.82 27.00 11.21
N ILE A 239 -4.77 25.80 10.58
CA ILE A 239 -5.16 24.55 11.21
C ILE A 239 -4.05 24.10 12.17
N ILE A 240 -4.32 24.10 13.44
CA ILE A 240 -3.43 23.57 14.48
C ILE A 240 -3.87 22.15 14.81
N PRO A 241 -3.05 21.12 14.52
CA PRO A 241 -3.38 19.75 14.90
C PRO A 241 -3.44 19.62 16.43
N ASP A 242 -4.40 18.87 16.93
CA ASP A 242 -4.40 18.44 18.34
C ASP A 242 -3.39 17.30 18.50
N GLU A 243 -2.28 17.56 19.18
CA GLU A 243 -1.19 16.59 19.41
C GLU A 243 -1.64 15.38 20.24
N ASN A 244 -2.75 15.49 20.98
CA ASN A 244 -3.30 14.39 21.77
C ASN A 244 -4.15 13.43 20.95
N ILE A 245 -4.48 13.77 19.69
CA ILE A 245 -5.28 12.95 18.80
C ILE A 245 -4.38 12.35 17.73
N GLN A 246 -4.27 11.02 17.70
CA GLN A 246 -3.60 10.36 16.60
C GLN A 246 -4.37 10.63 15.30
N PRO A 247 -3.70 11.14 14.24
CA PRO A 247 -4.35 11.31 12.95
C PRO A 247 -5.00 9.99 12.50
N SER A 248 -6.19 10.07 11.89
CA SER A 248 -6.94 8.87 11.52
C SER A 248 -7.68 9.05 10.20
N CYS A 249 -7.86 7.96 9.48
CA CYS A 249 -8.70 7.91 8.28
C CYS A 249 -9.50 6.62 8.22
N MET A 250 -10.63 6.68 7.51
CA MET A 250 -11.38 5.48 7.15
C MET A 250 -11.06 5.09 5.72
N ILE A 251 -10.69 3.83 5.50
CA ILE A 251 -10.46 3.28 4.16
C ILE A 251 -11.81 2.86 3.56
N THR A 252 -12.38 3.73 2.75
CA THR A 252 -13.70 3.57 2.13
C THR A 252 -13.63 3.08 0.68
N VAL A 253 -12.51 3.32 0.01
CA VAL A 253 -12.27 2.89 -1.36
C VAL A 253 -11.43 1.62 -1.41
N PRO A 254 -11.59 0.80 -2.46
CA PRO A 254 -10.78 -0.40 -2.60
C PRO A 254 -9.28 -0.10 -2.69
N LEU A 255 -8.47 -0.92 -2.02
CA LEU A 255 -7.01 -0.79 -2.02
C LEU A 255 -6.36 -1.10 -3.37
N PHE A 256 -7.06 -1.78 -4.29
CA PHE A 256 -6.58 -1.96 -5.66
C PHE A 256 -6.71 -0.69 -6.54
N HIS A 257 -7.30 0.39 -6.02
CA HIS A 257 -7.27 1.72 -6.62
C HIS A 257 -6.23 2.62 -5.97
N VAL A 258 -5.63 3.51 -6.77
CA VAL A 258 -4.62 4.49 -6.31
C VAL A 258 -5.12 5.33 -5.14
N THR A 259 -6.39 5.75 -5.14
CA THR A 259 -6.98 6.48 -4.01
C THR A 259 -6.87 5.71 -2.71
N GLY A 260 -7.26 4.43 -2.68
CA GLY A 260 -7.14 3.61 -1.47
C GLY A 260 -5.69 3.32 -1.09
N SER A 261 -4.89 2.87 -2.05
CA SER A 261 -3.52 2.45 -1.79
C SER A 261 -2.55 3.61 -1.54
N HIS A 262 -2.65 4.71 -2.27
CA HIS A 262 -1.69 5.82 -2.13
C HIS A 262 -2.16 6.83 -1.08
N SER A 263 -3.39 7.41 -1.22
CA SER A 263 -3.81 8.50 -0.37
C SER A 263 -4.30 8.07 1.02
N GLN A 264 -4.86 6.85 1.14
CA GLN A 264 -5.35 6.37 2.43
C GLN A 264 -4.31 5.46 3.12
N PHE A 265 -3.69 4.51 2.40
CA PHE A 265 -2.75 3.58 3.00
C PHE A 265 -1.32 4.15 3.05
N MET A 266 -0.63 4.32 1.91
CA MET A 266 0.80 4.65 1.92
C MET A 266 1.08 6.03 2.51
N LEU A 267 0.24 7.02 2.26
CA LEU A 267 0.39 8.38 2.83
C LEU A 267 0.33 8.35 4.38
N SER A 268 -0.32 7.35 4.97
CA SER A 268 -0.41 7.21 6.43
C SER A 268 0.95 7.00 7.10
N PHE A 269 1.93 6.45 6.40
CA PHE A 269 3.29 6.27 6.92
C PHE A 269 4.06 7.59 7.09
N LEU A 270 3.70 8.65 6.39
CA LEU A 270 4.34 9.96 6.56
C LEU A 270 3.85 10.71 7.80
N SER A 271 2.71 10.32 8.38
CA SER A 271 2.09 11.04 9.50
C SER A 271 1.72 10.16 10.70
N GLY A 272 2.01 8.86 10.66
CA GLY A 272 1.61 7.93 11.73
C GLY A 272 0.10 7.81 11.90
N ARG A 273 -0.64 7.89 10.79
CA ARG A 273 -2.10 7.93 10.78
C ARG A 273 -2.70 6.55 11.02
N LYS A 274 -3.68 6.46 11.92
CA LYS A 274 -4.51 5.27 12.14
C LYS A 274 -5.47 5.07 10.97
N MET A 275 -5.57 3.86 10.45
CA MET A 275 -6.43 3.49 9.34
C MET A 275 -7.51 2.52 9.79
N VAL A 276 -8.78 2.90 9.66
CA VAL A 276 -9.91 2.02 9.97
C VAL A 276 -10.50 1.48 8.68
N MET A 277 -10.58 0.17 8.57
CA MET A 277 -10.99 -0.55 7.37
C MET A 277 -12.39 -1.11 7.55
N LEU A 278 -13.21 -1.02 6.50
CA LEU A 278 -14.52 -1.64 6.43
C LEU A 278 -14.52 -2.77 5.38
N TYR A 279 -15.08 -3.93 5.76
CA TYR A 279 -15.31 -5.00 4.79
C TYR A 279 -16.27 -4.57 3.68
N LYS A 280 -17.35 -3.89 4.09
CA LYS A 280 -18.39 -3.37 3.21
C LYS A 280 -18.86 -2.01 3.72
N TRP A 281 -19.07 -1.08 2.81
CA TRP A 281 -19.64 0.22 3.17
C TRP A 281 -21.07 0.07 3.71
N ASP A 282 -21.27 0.60 4.90
CA ASP A 282 -22.57 0.79 5.54
C ASP A 282 -22.58 2.15 6.23
N PRO A 283 -23.44 3.09 5.83
CA PRO A 283 -23.45 4.45 6.37
C PRO A 283 -23.69 4.51 7.87
N SER A 284 -24.59 3.68 8.40
CA SER A 284 -24.93 3.68 9.83
C SER A 284 -23.77 3.17 10.67
N ASN A 285 -23.05 2.14 10.20
CA ASN A 285 -21.86 1.61 10.83
C ASN A 285 -20.71 2.62 10.72
N ALA A 286 -20.54 3.25 9.55
CA ALA A 286 -19.51 4.27 9.35
C ALA A 286 -19.63 5.43 10.33
N LEU A 287 -20.85 5.95 10.59
CA LEU A 287 -21.07 7.02 11.56
C LEU A 287 -20.65 6.62 12.97
N LYS A 288 -20.98 5.40 13.40
CA LYS A 288 -20.56 4.88 14.72
C LYS A 288 -19.04 4.79 14.83
N ILE A 289 -18.38 4.30 13.79
CA ILE A 289 -16.92 4.18 13.73
C ILE A 289 -16.25 5.56 13.72
N ILE A 290 -16.79 6.52 12.97
CA ILE A 290 -16.28 7.90 12.94
C ILE A 290 -16.24 8.47 14.36
N GLU A 291 -17.32 8.29 15.12
CA GLU A 291 -17.41 8.76 16.50
C GLU A 291 -16.48 7.99 17.44
N SER A 292 -16.57 6.66 17.46
CA SER A 292 -15.81 5.81 18.39
C SER A 292 -14.31 5.84 18.14
N GLU A 293 -13.87 5.85 16.88
CA GLU A 293 -12.47 5.85 16.49
C GLU A 293 -11.90 7.26 16.23
N LYS A 294 -12.71 8.31 16.44
CA LYS A 294 -12.32 9.71 16.23
C LYS A 294 -11.71 9.93 14.84
N ILE A 295 -12.40 9.47 13.80
CA ILE A 295 -11.93 9.59 12.42
C ILE A 295 -11.93 11.08 12.01
N ILE A 296 -10.77 11.58 11.58
CA ILE A 296 -10.61 12.97 11.17
C ILE A 296 -10.56 13.16 9.66
N SER A 297 -10.41 12.08 8.89
CA SER A 297 -10.38 12.16 7.43
C SER A 297 -11.15 11.00 6.78
N LEU A 298 -12.00 11.37 5.83
CA LEU A 298 -12.80 10.47 5.01
C LEU A 298 -12.71 10.95 3.58
N SER A 299 -12.40 10.03 2.65
CA SER A 299 -12.42 10.30 1.21
C SER A 299 -13.04 9.11 0.49
N GLY A 300 -13.96 9.40 -0.45
CA GLY A 300 -14.66 8.43 -1.27
C GLY A 300 -14.88 8.95 -2.67
#